data_932518b8daacd6eaac8bf5496af2da08
#
_entry.id   932518b8daacd6eaac8bf5496af2da08
#
_cell.length_a   1.000
_cell.length_b   1.000
_cell.length_c   1.000
_cell.angle_alpha   90.00
_cell.angle_beta   90.00
_cell.angle_gamma   90.00
#
_symmetry.space_group_name_H-M   'P 1'
#
loop_
_entity.id
_entity.type
_entity.pdbx_description
1 polymer ?
#
loop_
_entity_poly.entity_id
_entity_poly.type
_entity_poly.pdbx_seq_one_letter_code
_entity_poly.pdbx_strand_id
1 'polypeptide(L)'
;ATRQLQSVLDEPDSTAAFNHLTALRRQVEQGGVGWTNNGLFARYHLEHNVPDRPDWATHGERASSIRDLRGQRLIEALGFTATTGPGGSLILTATDGETEAPRAVAVLLDEAEHFDAKSPRYQLTPIAFALAVAQRRELPWVIGMRKDHIRLYPGKDGVGVGQKGQVETFFEIDLAAVDDAQSAFLTLVFSAAALAKGGTTDDLLRQSANYATGLGNRLRQRIYEDVVPPIAKAVAERLPSLGLAIDADGLQTAYKLTLRILFRLLFQAYAEDRGLLPYERNEGYTSNSLKRGAQRNLGVPASDFGDSASIWLDLVQVWNAIDQGNKQWQVPAYNGGLFAADPARSDEGGLLARLSLPDSVLGPALQHLMVDLTPEGTPGLVDFRALSVREFGTIYEGLLESSLSIADADLTTDRNGAWVPATNGDTVEAAKSSVYFHGASGERKATGSYFTPKVVVDHLIERSIVPALTKHLDTVAAKLARGKQVTRQEFFDFRVADLAMGSGHFLVAAVDKIEALMSTF
;
A
#
# COMPACT_ATOMS: atom_id res chain seq x y z
N ALA A 1 9.66 -28.05 4.93
CA ALA A 1 10.95 -27.49 4.53
C ALA A 1 11.50 -28.18 3.27
N THR A 2 11.72 -29.50 3.28
CA THR A 2 12.38 -30.18 2.13
C THR A 2 11.56 -30.10 0.84
N ARG A 3 10.23 -30.27 0.87
CA ARG A 3 9.35 -30.13 -0.30
C ARG A 3 9.30 -28.69 -0.82
N GLN A 4 9.32 -27.70 0.05
CA GLN A 4 9.32 -26.29 -0.30
C GLN A 4 10.62 -25.86 -0.98
N LEU A 5 11.77 -26.36 -0.51
CA LEU A 5 13.05 -26.13 -1.18
C LEU A 5 13.12 -26.82 -2.54
N GLN A 6 12.53 -28.01 -2.64
CA GLN A 6 12.46 -28.73 -3.93
C GLN A 6 11.65 -27.93 -4.96
N SER A 7 10.53 -27.32 -4.58
CA SER A 7 9.72 -26.50 -5.50
C SER A 7 10.46 -25.26 -6.02
N VAL A 8 11.42 -24.72 -5.26
CA VAL A 8 12.29 -23.62 -5.73
C VAL A 8 13.27 -24.12 -6.81
N LEU A 9 13.80 -25.33 -6.63
CA LEU A 9 14.74 -25.93 -7.59
C LEU A 9 14.03 -26.31 -8.91
N ASP A 10 12.72 -26.51 -8.88
CA ASP A 10 11.90 -26.82 -10.05
C ASP A 10 11.50 -25.57 -10.87
N GLU A 11 11.91 -24.37 -10.46
CA GLU A 11 11.62 -23.14 -11.19
C GLU A 11 12.44 -23.03 -12.49
N PRO A 12 11.87 -22.46 -13.57
CA PRO A 12 12.43 -22.53 -14.93
C PRO A 12 13.70 -21.71 -15.10
N ASP A 13 13.94 -20.71 -14.29
CA ASP A 13 15.11 -19.84 -14.35
C ASP A 13 15.51 -19.32 -12.96
N SER A 14 16.70 -18.73 -12.88
CA SER A 14 17.27 -18.23 -11.64
C SER A 14 16.47 -17.07 -11.03
N THR A 15 15.76 -16.29 -11.84
CA THR A 15 14.94 -15.16 -11.37
C THR A 15 13.66 -15.68 -10.73
N ALA A 16 12.99 -16.64 -11.36
CA ALA A 16 11.81 -17.29 -10.81
C ALA A 16 12.16 -18.07 -9.53
N ALA A 17 13.27 -18.82 -9.51
CA ALA A 17 13.76 -19.51 -8.32
C ALA A 17 14.09 -18.53 -7.18
N PHE A 18 14.73 -17.41 -7.47
CA PHE A 18 15.03 -16.38 -6.48
C PHE A 18 13.76 -15.73 -5.91
N ASN A 19 12.79 -15.40 -6.77
CA ASN A 19 11.51 -14.84 -6.33
C ASN A 19 10.72 -15.84 -5.48
N HIS A 20 10.73 -17.12 -5.86
CA HIS A 20 10.09 -18.19 -5.08
C HIS A 20 10.78 -18.39 -3.72
N LEU A 21 12.11 -18.47 -3.70
CA LEU A 21 12.89 -18.57 -2.46
C LEU A 21 12.64 -17.37 -1.53
N THR A 22 12.56 -16.17 -2.10
CA THR A 22 12.25 -14.95 -1.35
C THR A 22 10.83 -14.98 -0.76
N ALA A 23 9.85 -15.52 -1.50
CA ALA A 23 8.49 -15.72 -1.00
C ALA A 23 8.45 -16.76 0.13
N LEU A 24 9.15 -17.89 -0.01
CA LEU A 24 9.28 -18.90 1.03
C LEU A 24 9.99 -18.38 2.28
N ARG A 25 11.06 -17.61 2.11
CA ARG A 25 11.74 -16.96 3.23
C ARG A 25 10.80 -16.02 4.00
N ARG A 26 10.00 -15.21 3.29
CA ARG A 26 8.96 -14.38 3.91
C ARG A 26 7.93 -15.19 4.69
N GLN A 27 7.46 -16.31 4.13
CA GLN A 27 6.55 -17.21 4.82
C GLN A 27 7.13 -17.74 6.13
N VAL A 28 8.41 -18.13 6.11
CA VAL A 28 9.12 -18.64 7.30
C VAL A 28 9.34 -17.53 8.34
N GLU A 29 9.78 -16.36 7.93
CA GLU A 29 10.03 -15.20 8.80
C GLU A 29 8.72 -14.61 9.38
N GLN A 30 7.59 -14.81 8.71
CA GLN A 30 6.25 -14.41 9.13
C GLN A 30 5.48 -15.49 9.91
N GLY A 31 6.16 -16.51 10.40
CA GLY A 31 5.56 -17.61 11.17
C GLY A 31 5.02 -18.77 10.33
N GLY A 32 5.37 -18.85 9.04
CA GLY A 32 5.10 -20.03 8.20
C GLY A 32 3.62 -20.29 7.91
N VAL A 33 2.82 -19.24 7.77
CA VAL A 33 1.35 -19.31 7.64
C VAL A 33 0.82 -19.99 6.38
N GLY A 34 1.65 -20.26 5.37
CA GLY A 34 1.24 -20.97 4.14
C GLY A 34 0.27 -20.19 3.23
N TRP A 35 0.09 -18.88 3.46
CA TRP A 35 -0.69 -18.02 2.57
C TRP A 35 0.01 -16.68 2.30
N THR A 36 -0.35 -16.05 1.20
CA THR A 36 0.15 -14.73 0.78
C THR A 36 -1.02 -13.83 0.41
N ASN A 37 -1.04 -12.62 0.94
CA ASN A 37 -2.02 -11.60 0.59
C ASN A 37 -1.34 -10.43 -0.11
N ASN A 38 -1.63 -10.23 -1.38
CA ASN A 38 -1.07 -9.14 -2.16
C ASN A 38 -2.13 -8.04 -2.42
N GLY A 39 -2.57 -7.40 -1.33
CA GLY A 39 -3.46 -6.24 -1.39
C GLY A 39 -4.93 -6.54 -1.61
N LEU A 40 -5.37 -7.80 -1.63
CA LEU A 40 -6.80 -8.13 -1.73
C LEU A 40 -7.54 -7.80 -0.42
N PHE A 41 -6.99 -8.21 0.71
CA PHE A 41 -7.55 -7.96 2.04
C PHE A 41 -6.61 -7.12 2.91
N ALA A 42 -7.11 -6.58 4.02
CA ALA A 42 -6.29 -5.98 5.05
C ALA A 42 -5.56 -7.09 5.82
N ARG A 43 -4.23 -7.10 5.77
CA ARG A 43 -3.41 -8.16 6.36
C ARG A 43 -3.66 -8.32 7.85
N TYR A 44 -3.68 -7.19 8.58
CA TYR A 44 -3.99 -7.19 10.01
C TYR A 44 -5.33 -7.90 10.31
N HIS A 45 -6.36 -7.63 9.50
CA HIS A 45 -7.67 -8.25 9.66
C HIS A 45 -7.61 -9.77 9.47
N LEU A 46 -6.83 -10.25 8.48
CA LEU A 46 -6.63 -11.68 8.24
C LEU A 46 -5.89 -12.37 9.39
N GLU A 47 -4.88 -11.72 9.97
CA GLU A 47 -4.03 -12.31 11.02
C GLU A 47 -4.71 -12.34 12.40
N HIS A 48 -5.54 -11.35 12.71
CA HIS A 48 -6.03 -11.15 14.07
C HIS A 48 -7.55 -11.28 14.24
N ASN A 49 -8.35 -10.84 13.28
CA ASN A 49 -9.81 -10.84 13.44
C ASN A 49 -10.49 -12.07 12.80
N VAL A 50 -9.94 -12.54 11.68
CA VAL A 50 -10.55 -13.65 10.94
C VAL A 50 -10.45 -14.98 11.71
N PRO A 51 -9.34 -15.33 12.40
CA PRO A 51 -9.27 -16.54 13.22
C PRO A 51 -10.25 -16.56 14.40
N ASP A 52 -10.70 -15.40 14.87
CA ASP A 52 -11.68 -15.29 15.97
C ASP A 52 -13.15 -15.43 15.51
N ARG A 53 -13.39 -15.68 14.24
CA ARG A 53 -14.73 -15.89 13.69
C ARG A 53 -15.36 -17.15 14.27
N PRO A 54 -16.68 -17.12 14.60
CA PRO A 54 -17.39 -18.31 15.12
C PRO A 54 -17.38 -19.51 14.16
N ASP A 55 -17.31 -19.26 12.85
CA ASP A 55 -17.31 -20.27 11.79
C ASP A 55 -15.91 -20.77 11.41
N TRP A 56 -14.84 -20.21 12.00
CA TRP A 56 -13.44 -20.55 11.67
C TRP A 56 -13.11 -22.02 11.80
N ALA A 57 -13.49 -22.64 12.92
CA ALA A 57 -13.25 -24.07 13.16
C ALA A 57 -13.95 -24.96 12.12
N THR A 58 -15.20 -24.64 11.77
CA THR A 58 -15.96 -25.37 10.75
C THR A 58 -15.30 -25.28 9.36
N HIS A 59 -14.78 -24.10 9.02
CA HIS A 59 -14.01 -23.93 7.80
C HIS A 59 -12.70 -24.72 7.82
N GLY A 60 -12.01 -24.81 8.96
CA GLY A 60 -10.81 -25.62 9.16
C GLY A 60 -11.05 -27.12 8.96
N GLU A 61 -12.08 -27.67 9.58
CA GLU A 61 -12.46 -29.09 9.42
C GLU A 61 -12.77 -29.44 7.96
N ARG A 62 -13.56 -28.59 7.30
CA ARG A 62 -13.88 -28.76 5.89
C ARG A 62 -12.64 -28.64 5.00
N ALA A 63 -11.77 -27.68 5.24
CA ALA A 63 -10.54 -27.48 4.50
C ALA A 63 -9.59 -28.67 4.63
N SER A 64 -9.43 -29.22 5.84
CA SER A 64 -8.59 -30.39 6.11
C SER A 64 -9.02 -31.62 5.31
N SER A 65 -10.30 -31.78 5.01
CA SER A 65 -10.82 -32.90 4.21
C SER A 65 -10.54 -32.78 2.71
N ILE A 66 -10.26 -31.57 2.18
CA ILE A 66 -10.13 -31.30 0.74
C ILE A 66 -8.76 -30.75 0.33
N ARG A 67 -7.91 -30.32 1.25
CA ARG A 67 -6.64 -29.63 0.94
C ARG A 67 -5.63 -30.47 0.13
N ASP A 68 -5.76 -31.79 0.17
CA ASP A 68 -4.90 -32.69 -0.61
C ASP A 68 -5.37 -32.87 -2.07
N LEU A 69 -6.53 -32.36 -2.41
CA LEU A 69 -7.06 -32.36 -3.76
C LEU A 69 -6.40 -31.25 -4.62
N ARG A 70 -6.33 -31.47 -5.92
CA ARG A 70 -5.73 -30.52 -6.89
C ARG A 70 -6.61 -30.42 -8.15
N GLY A 71 -6.43 -29.30 -8.86
CA GLY A 71 -7.08 -29.08 -10.16
C GLY A 71 -8.60 -29.14 -10.06
N GLN A 72 -9.23 -29.78 -11.02
CA GLN A 72 -10.68 -29.84 -11.12
C GLN A 72 -11.33 -30.51 -9.89
N ARG A 73 -10.68 -31.54 -9.31
CA ARG A 73 -11.21 -32.22 -8.10
C ARG A 73 -11.32 -31.27 -6.90
N LEU A 74 -10.36 -30.34 -6.76
CA LEU A 74 -10.45 -29.33 -5.70
C LEU A 74 -11.58 -28.33 -6.00
N ILE A 75 -11.74 -27.89 -7.23
CA ILE A 75 -12.84 -26.99 -7.63
C ILE A 75 -14.21 -27.61 -7.32
N GLU A 76 -14.40 -28.89 -7.64
CA GLU A 76 -15.63 -29.62 -7.34
C GLU A 76 -15.86 -29.76 -5.81
N ALA A 77 -14.79 -30.09 -5.06
CA ALA A 77 -14.84 -30.21 -3.61
C ALA A 77 -15.08 -28.87 -2.88
N LEU A 78 -14.67 -27.74 -3.51
CA LEU A 78 -15.01 -26.39 -3.05
C LEU A 78 -16.50 -26.03 -3.29
N GLY A 79 -17.26 -26.91 -3.99
CA GLY A 79 -18.69 -26.79 -4.19
C GLY A 79 -19.10 -26.08 -5.47
N PHE A 80 -18.20 -25.91 -6.44
CA PHE A 80 -18.53 -25.31 -7.73
C PHE A 80 -19.05 -26.35 -8.73
N THR A 81 -20.01 -25.93 -9.54
CA THR A 81 -20.28 -26.54 -10.84
C THR A 81 -19.43 -25.87 -11.89
N ALA A 82 -18.64 -26.64 -12.64
CA ALA A 82 -17.71 -26.10 -13.62
C ALA A 82 -18.18 -26.43 -15.05
N THR A 83 -18.15 -25.43 -15.94
CA THR A 83 -18.38 -25.61 -17.38
C THR A 83 -17.17 -25.09 -18.17
N THR A 84 -16.87 -25.71 -19.31
CA THR A 84 -15.75 -25.29 -20.15
C THR A 84 -15.96 -23.91 -20.75
N GLY A 85 -14.99 -23.02 -20.53
CA GLY A 85 -14.94 -21.65 -21.06
C GLY A 85 -13.92 -21.50 -22.20
N PRO A 86 -13.70 -20.24 -22.64
CA PRO A 86 -12.69 -19.92 -23.67
C PRO A 86 -11.30 -20.40 -23.29
N GLY A 87 -10.50 -20.86 -24.28
CA GLY A 87 -9.10 -21.27 -24.09
C GLY A 87 -8.91 -22.43 -23.11
N GLY A 88 -9.97 -23.21 -22.82
CA GLY A 88 -9.92 -24.29 -21.82
C GLY A 88 -9.94 -23.80 -20.37
N SER A 89 -10.32 -22.54 -20.14
CA SER A 89 -10.69 -22.07 -18.80
C SER A 89 -11.99 -22.73 -18.33
N LEU A 90 -12.27 -22.65 -17.04
CA LEU A 90 -13.52 -23.12 -16.46
C LEU A 90 -14.36 -21.90 -16.03
N ILE A 91 -15.64 -21.94 -16.31
CA ILE A 91 -16.62 -21.00 -15.73
C ILE A 91 -17.22 -21.69 -14.52
N LEU A 92 -17.05 -21.09 -13.36
CA LEU A 92 -17.48 -21.63 -12.09
C LEU A 92 -18.79 -21.01 -11.66
N THR A 93 -19.79 -21.87 -11.46
CA THR A 93 -21.12 -21.50 -10.95
C THR A 93 -21.19 -21.81 -9.47
N ALA A 94 -21.65 -20.83 -8.70
CA ALA A 94 -21.93 -20.97 -7.27
C ALA A 94 -23.44 -20.89 -7.04
N THR A 95 -23.93 -21.64 -6.08
CA THR A 95 -25.33 -21.62 -5.66
C THR A 95 -25.47 -20.66 -4.47
N ASP A 96 -26.30 -19.64 -4.62
CA ASP A 96 -26.71 -18.71 -3.58
C ASP A 96 -28.15 -19.04 -3.17
N GLY A 97 -28.26 -19.93 -2.19
CA GLY A 97 -29.56 -20.43 -1.70
C GLY A 97 -30.39 -21.12 -2.79
N GLU A 98 -31.18 -20.36 -3.56
CA GLU A 98 -32.06 -20.88 -4.61
C GLU A 98 -31.60 -20.57 -6.04
N THR A 99 -30.55 -19.73 -6.21
CA THR A 99 -30.11 -19.26 -7.53
C THR A 99 -28.69 -19.73 -7.86
N GLU A 100 -28.54 -20.45 -8.96
CA GLU A 100 -27.24 -20.74 -9.55
C GLU A 100 -26.79 -19.59 -10.43
N ALA A 101 -25.59 -19.06 -10.20
CA ALA A 101 -25.02 -18.00 -11.01
C ALA A 101 -23.53 -18.21 -11.25
N PRO A 102 -23.00 -17.91 -12.45
CA PRO A 102 -21.57 -17.88 -12.69
C PRO A 102 -20.91 -16.80 -11.82
N ARG A 103 -19.85 -17.18 -11.08
CA ARG A 103 -19.17 -16.28 -10.13
C ARG A 103 -17.68 -16.11 -10.39
N ALA A 104 -17.05 -17.09 -11.03
CA ALA A 104 -15.62 -17.02 -11.26
C ALA A 104 -15.22 -17.66 -12.60
N VAL A 105 -14.03 -17.25 -13.08
CA VAL A 105 -13.28 -17.95 -14.11
C VAL A 105 -12.13 -18.68 -13.43
N ALA A 106 -11.91 -19.97 -13.75
CA ALA A 106 -10.72 -20.66 -13.27
C ALA A 106 -9.79 -21.04 -14.42
N VAL A 107 -8.48 -20.91 -14.19
CA VAL A 107 -7.41 -21.42 -15.04
C VAL A 107 -6.59 -22.43 -14.26
N LEU A 108 -6.54 -23.66 -14.79
CA LEU A 108 -5.74 -24.75 -14.24
C LEU A 108 -4.47 -24.84 -15.09
N LEU A 109 -3.33 -24.52 -14.50
CA LEU A 109 -2.04 -24.41 -15.17
C LEU A 109 -1.30 -25.74 -15.11
N ASP A 110 -0.67 -26.09 -16.23
CA ASP A 110 0.25 -27.20 -16.32
C ASP A 110 1.56 -26.88 -15.58
N GLU A 111 2.41 -27.89 -15.36
CA GLU A 111 3.69 -27.72 -14.65
C GLU A 111 4.62 -26.71 -15.32
N ALA A 112 4.60 -26.64 -16.66
CA ALA A 112 5.43 -25.73 -17.46
C ALA A 112 4.87 -24.29 -17.53
N GLU A 113 3.62 -24.05 -17.12
CA GLU A 113 2.99 -22.74 -17.13
C GLU A 113 3.21 -22.01 -15.79
N HIS A 114 3.23 -20.68 -15.81
CA HIS A 114 3.36 -19.83 -14.63
C HIS A 114 2.25 -18.77 -14.60
N PHE A 115 1.82 -18.35 -13.42
CA PHE A 115 0.77 -17.32 -13.27
C PHE A 115 1.13 -16.04 -14.02
N ASP A 116 2.39 -15.61 -13.91
CA ASP A 116 2.86 -14.28 -14.28
C ASP A 116 3.78 -14.31 -15.53
N ALA A 117 3.98 -15.48 -16.17
CA ALA A 117 4.75 -15.62 -17.39
C ALA A 117 3.83 -15.86 -18.60
N LYS A 118 4.26 -15.41 -19.78
CA LYS A 118 3.51 -15.60 -21.02
C LYS A 118 3.37 -17.09 -21.33
N SER A 119 2.14 -17.56 -21.49
CA SER A 119 1.83 -18.94 -21.86
C SER A 119 1.58 -19.06 -23.36
N PRO A 120 2.17 -20.07 -24.04
CA PRO A 120 1.85 -20.37 -25.43
C PRO A 120 0.36 -20.69 -25.67
N ARG A 121 -0.31 -21.25 -24.65
CA ARG A 121 -1.74 -21.61 -24.68
C ARG A 121 -2.63 -20.39 -24.77
N TYR A 122 -2.29 -19.31 -24.03
CA TYR A 122 -3.12 -18.12 -23.91
C TYR A 122 -2.58 -16.94 -24.72
N GLN A 123 -1.34 -16.99 -25.20
CA GLN A 123 -0.60 -15.87 -25.84
C GLN A 123 -0.41 -14.63 -24.93
N LEU A 124 -0.94 -14.68 -23.72
CA LEU A 124 -0.82 -13.73 -22.62
C LEU A 124 -0.33 -14.49 -21.39
N THR A 125 -0.18 -13.80 -20.27
CA THR A 125 -0.10 -14.51 -18.99
C THR A 125 -1.46 -15.18 -18.71
N PRO A 126 -1.50 -16.39 -18.12
CA PRO A 126 -2.75 -17.10 -17.85
C PRO A 126 -3.75 -16.26 -17.04
N ILE A 127 -3.24 -15.46 -16.10
CA ILE A 127 -4.08 -14.60 -15.26
C ILE A 127 -4.65 -13.44 -16.07
N ALA A 128 -3.85 -12.75 -16.90
CA ALA A 128 -4.38 -11.68 -17.76
C ALA A 128 -5.47 -12.20 -18.72
N PHE A 129 -5.28 -13.41 -19.26
CA PHE A 129 -6.30 -14.05 -20.07
C PHE A 129 -7.59 -14.32 -19.27
N ALA A 130 -7.48 -14.91 -18.07
CA ALA A 130 -8.63 -15.22 -17.23
C ALA A 130 -9.38 -13.95 -16.78
N LEU A 131 -8.65 -12.88 -16.47
CA LEU A 131 -9.21 -11.57 -16.13
C LEU A 131 -9.97 -10.98 -17.34
N ALA A 132 -9.43 -11.05 -18.54
CA ALA A 132 -10.13 -10.60 -19.75
C ALA A 132 -11.42 -11.38 -20.00
N VAL A 133 -11.43 -12.70 -19.73
CA VAL A 133 -12.66 -13.51 -19.80
C VAL A 133 -13.66 -13.09 -18.72
N ALA A 134 -13.20 -12.87 -17.47
CA ALA A 134 -14.04 -12.45 -16.36
C ALA A 134 -14.67 -11.08 -16.62
N GLN A 135 -13.91 -10.11 -17.12
CA GLN A 135 -14.41 -8.77 -17.48
C GLN A 135 -15.50 -8.83 -18.57
N ARG A 136 -15.27 -9.59 -19.65
CA ARG A 136 -16.27 -9.74 -20.75
C ARG A 136 -17.57 -10.38 -20.28
N ARG A 137 -17.52 -11.19 -19.21
CA ARG A 137 -18.68 -11.89 -18.65
C ARG A 137 -19.20 -11.25 -17.37
N GLU A 138 -18.61 -10.12 -16.96
CA GLU A 138 -18.93 -9.39 -15.72
C GLU A 138 -18.81 -10.25 -14.45
N LEU A 139 -17.90 -11.24 -14.46
CA LEU A 139 -17.69 -12.13 -13.33
C LEU A 139 -16.78 -11.46 -12.28
N PRO A 140 -17.12 -11.56 -10.98
CA PRO A 140 -16.39 -10.86 -9.93
C PRO A 140 -15.04 -11.47 -9.58
N TRP A 141 -14.78 -12.74 -9.94
CA TRP A 141 -13.61 -13.47 -9.44
C TRP A 141 -12.87 -14.25 -10.53
N VAL A 142 -11.56 -14.41 -10.32
CA VAL A 142 -10.71 -15.33 -11.08
C VAL A 142 -9.95 -16.21 -10.10
N ILE A 143 -9.93 -17.52 -10.35
CA ILE A 143 -9.13 -18.50 -9.62
C ILE A 143 -8.01 -19.01 -10.53
N GLY A 144 -6.76 -18.88 -10.10
CA GLY A 144 -5.60 -19.49 -10.72
C GLY A 144 -5.12 -20.67 -9.88
N MET A 145 -4.85 -21.83 -10.51
CA MET A 145 -4.27 -22.98 -9.81
C MET A 145 -3.05 -23.48 -10.55
N ARG A 146 -1.96 -23.72 -9.80
CA ARG A 146 -0.71 -24.31 -10.30
C ARG A 146 -0.07 -25.17 -9.23
N LYS A 147 0.10 -26.47 -9.46
CA LYS A 147 0.64 -27.41 -8.46
C LYS A 147 -0.10 -27.28 -7.11
N ASP A 148 0.62 -26.86 -6.07
CA ASP A 148 0.09 -26.67 -4.71
C ASP A 148 -0.45 -25.25 -4.44
N HIS A 149 -0.36 -24.34 -5.40
CA HIS A 149 -0.78 -22.95 -5.23
C HIS A 149 -2.16 -22.71 -5.81
N ILE A 150 -3.02 -22.08 -5.02
CA ILE A 150 -4.31 -21.54 -5.44
C ILE A 150 -4.36 -20.05 -5.17
N ARG A 151 -4.70 -19.24 -6.18
CA ARG A 151 -4.82 -17.78 -6.10
C ARG A 151 -6.22 -17.31 -6.43
N LEU A 152 -6.71 -16.34 -5.67
CA LEU A 152 -7.94 -15.62 -5.94
C LEU A 152 -7.61 -14.19 -6.37
N TYR A 153 -8.14 -13.77 -7.52
CA TYR A 153 -8.00 -12.42 -8.05
C TYR A 153 -9.37 -11.76 -8.21
N PRO A 154 -9.49 -10.43 -8.03
CA PRO A 154 -10.72 -9.72 -8.35
C PRO A 154 -10.91 -9.63 -9.87
N GLY A 155 -12.09 -9.98 -10.35
CA GLY A 155 -12.47 -9.84 -11.77
C GLY A 155 -12.82 -8.41 -12.18
N LYS A 156 -12.87 -7.46 -11.24
CA LYS A 156 -13.18 -6.04 -11.45
C LYS A 156 -12.05 -5.16 -10.97
N ASP A 157 -11.82 -4.05 -11.66
CA ASP A 157 -10.83 -3.05 -11.26
C ASP A 157 -11.20 -2.38 -9.93
N GLY A 158 -10.20 -1.99 -9.17
CA GLY A 158 -10.36 -1.24 -7.92
C GLY A 158 -10.89 -2.05 -6.74
N VAL A 159 -10.93 -3.38 -6.85
CA VAL A 159 -11.29 -4.28 -5.75
C VAL A 159 -10.02 -4.65 -4.96
N GLY A 160 -10.13 -4.61 -3.63
CA GLY A 160 -9.01 -4.84 -2.70
C GLY A 160 -8.55 -3.56 -2.03
N VAL A 161 -7.84 -3.71 -0.91
CA VAL A 161 -7.34 -2.56 -0.12
C VAL A 161 -6.01 -2.04 -0.64
N GLY A 162 -5.26 -2.85 -1.38
CA GLY A 162 -3.93 -2.50 -1.88
C GLY A 162 -3.91 -1.60 -3.10
N GLN A 163 -5.04 -1.36 -3.77
CA GLN A 163 -5.18 -0.54 -4.98
C GLN A 163 -4.09 -0.78 -6.04
N LYS A 164 -3.72 -2.04 -6.23
CA LYS A 164 -2.82 -2.48 -7.29
C LYS A 164 -3.63 -2.84 -8.54
N GLY A 165 -2.94 -3.01 -9.68
CA GLY A 165 -3.56 -3.60 -10.86
C GLY A 165 -4.15 -4.98 -10.56
N GLN A 166 -5.18 -5.39 -11.31
CA GLN A 166 -5.90 -6.65 -11.05
C GLN A 166 -4.97 -7.87 -11.02
N VAL A 167 -3.97 -7.92 -11.89
CA VAL A 167 -3.00 -9.03 -11.97
C VAL A 167 -2.13 -9.12 -10.71
N GLU A 168 -1.88 -8.00 -10.05
CA GLU A 168 -1.07 -7.92 -8.84
C GLU A 168 -1.87 -8.06 -7.55
N THR A 169 -3.21 -7.95 -7.62
CA THR A 169 -4.08 -8.02 -6.46
C THR A 169 -4.60 -9.43 -6.29
N PHE A 170 -4.12 -10.16 -5.30
CA PHE A 170 -4.53 -11.55 -5.07
C PHE A 170 -4.36 -12.00 -3.61
N PHE A 171 -5.07 -13.08 -3.28
CA PHE A 171 -4.84 -13.89 -2.10
C PHE A 171 -4.45 -15.30 -2.56
N GLU A 172 -3.36 -15.85 -2.01
CA GLU A 172 -2.81 -17.15 -2.38
C GLU A 172 -2.72 -18.06 -1.17
N ILE A 173 -2.99 -19.35 -1.38
CA ILE A 173 -2.67 -20.42 -0.44
C ILE A 173 -1.72 -21.40 -1.12
N ASP A 174 -0.63 -21.74 -0.42
CA ASP A 174 0.21 -22.89 -0.68
C ASP A 174 -0.34 -24.09 0.11
N LEU A 175 -1.05 -24.96 -0.59
CA LEU A 175 -1.72 -26.13 -0.01
C LEU A 175 -0.74 -27.15 0.61
N ALA A 176 0.55 -27.10 0.23
CA ALA A 176 1.58 -27.96 0.81
C ALA A 176 2.22 -27.36 2.07
N ALA A 177 2.16 -26.03 2.21
CA ALA A 177 2.80 -25.29 3.29
C ALA A 177 1.82 -24.85 4.37
N VAL A 178 0.54 -24.66 4.04
CA VAL A 178 -0.49 -24.20 5.00
C VAL A 178 -0.66 -25.22 6.12
N ASP A 179 -0.60 -24.74 7.35
CA ASP A 179 -0.86 -25.57 8.53
C ASP A 179 -2.36 -25.76 8.78
N ASP A 180 -2.70 -26.65 9.73
CA ASP A 180 -4.10 -26.97 10.04
C ASP A 180 -4.85 -25.75 10.60
N ALA A 181 -4.17 -24.88 11.35
CA ALA A 181 -4.78 -23.69 11.94
C ALA A 181 -5.17 -22.65 10.88
N GLN A 182 -4.37 -22.53 9.82
CA GLN A 182 -4.56 -21.57 8.75
C GLN A 182 -5.29 -22.14 7.52
N SER A 183 -5.48 -23.47 7.48
CA SER A 183 -6.16 -24.15 6.36
C SER A 183 -7.60 -23.66 6.15
N ALA A 184 -8.25 -23.15 7.19
CA ALA A 184 -9.61 -22.60 7.14
C ALA A 184 -9.80 -21.55 6.04
N PHE A 185 -8.76 -20.79 5.70
CA PHE A 185 -8.79 -19.83 4.59
C PHE A 185 -9.14 -20.47 3.24
N LEU A 186 -8.82 -21.76 3.03
CA LEU A 186 -9.15 -22.44 1.79
C LEU A 186 -10.66 -22.44 1.51
N THR A 187 -11.47 -22.77 2.49
CA THR A 187 -12.93 -22.80 2.33
C THR A 187 -13.57 -21.45 2.59
N LEU A 188 -13.02 -20.65 3.50
CA LEU A 188 -13.52 -19.33 3.84
C LEU A 188 -13.40 -18.32 2.67
N VAL A 189 -12.38 -18.50 1.80
CA VAL A 189 -12.07 -17.56 0.71
C VAL A 189 -12.40 -18.14 -0.67
N PHE A 190 -12.19 -19.46 -0.89
CA PHE A 190 -12.26 -20.05 -2.22
C PHE A 190 -13.48 -20.90 -2.48
N SER A 191 -14.32 -21.22 -1.49
CA SER A 191 -15.50 -22.08 -1.73
C SER A 191 -16.58 -21.36 -2.55
N ALA A 192 -17.44 -22.15 -3.19
CA ALA A 192 -18.60 -21.63 -3.91
C ALA A 192 -19.48 -20.75 -3.02
N ALA A 193 -19.72 -21.15 -1.78
CA ALA A 193 -20.44 -20.35 -0.79
C ALA A 193 -19.71 -19.04 -0.44
N ALA A 194 -18.37 -19.08 -0.36
CA ALA A 194 -17.56 -17.89 -0.09
C ALA A 194 -17.63 -16.88 -1.23
N LEU A 195 -17.61 -17.33 -2.49
CA LEU A 195 -17.66 -16.49 -3.68
C LEU A 195 -19.08 -16.19 -4.17
N ALA A 196 -20.12 -16.74 -3.54
CA ALA A 196 -21.50 -16.33 -3.78
C ALA A 196 -21.68 -14.84 -3.45
N LYS A 197 -22.74 -14.23 -3.99
CA LYS A 197 -23.05 -12.83 -3.68
C LYS A 197 -23.36 -12.67 -2.20
N GLY A 198 -22.59 -11.79 -1.52
CA GLY A 198 -22.70 -11.61 -0.07
C GLY A 198 -22.08 -12.74 0.76
N GLY A 199 -21.29 -13.62 0.14
CA GLY A 199 -20.53 -14.65 0.82
C GLY A 199 -19.38 -14.12 1.67
N THR A 200 -18.64 -15.04 2.30
CA THR A 200 -17.58 -14.65 3.25
C THR A 200 -16.47 -13.83 2.61
N THR A 201 -16.18 -14.01 1.32
CA THR A 201 -15.16 -13.21 0.60
C THR A 201 -15.61 -11.77 0.40
N ASP A 202 -16.88 -11.53 0.05
CA ASP A 202 -17.44 -10.17 -0.03
C ASP A 202 -17.43 -9.51 1.37
N ASP A 203 -17.68 -10.28 2.42
CA ASP A 203 -17.67 -9.82 3.80
C ASP A 203 -16.25 -9.42 4.25
N LEU A 204 -15.25 -10.27 3.97
CA LEU A 204 -13.84 -9.97 4.24
C LEU A 204 -13.35 -8.72 3.51
N LEU A 205 -13.75 -8.51 2.25
CA LEU A 205 -13.45 -7.29 1.50
C LEU A 205 -14.04 -6.05 2.17
N ARG A 206 -15.31 -6.11 2.55
CA ARG A 206 -15.98 -5.00 3.23
C ARG A 206 -15.32 -4.68 4.57
N GLN A 207 -15.02 -5.69 5.39
CA GLN A 207 -14.35 -5.52 6.67
C GLN A 207 -12.93 -4.97 6.49
N SER A 208 -12.20 -5.46 5.48
CA SER A 208 -10.86 -4.94 5.13
C SER A 208 -10.91 -3.48 4.70
N ALA A 209 -11.89 -3.06 3.91
CA ALA A 209 -12.06 -1.68 3.50
C ALA A 209 -12.41 -0.77 4.69
N ASN A 210 -13.28 -1.23 5.60
CA ASN A 210 -13.62 -0.50 6.82
C ASN A 210 -12.40 -0.35 7.74
N TYR A 211 -11.60 -1.41 7.89
CA TYR A 211 -10.36 -1.37 8.65
C TYR A 211 -9.37 -0.35 8.06
N ALA A 212 -9.16 -0.39 6.74
CA ALA A 212 -8.28 0.55 6.05
C ALA A 212 -8.71 2.01 6.23
N THR A 213 -10.01 2.29 6.11
CA THR A 213 -10.57 3.63 6.35
C THR A 213 -10.40 4.06 7.82
N GLY A 214 -10.66 3.16 8.76
CA GLY A 214 -10.44 3.41 10.19
C GLY A 214 -8.96 3.68 10.50
N LEU A 215 -8.05 2.90 9.94
CA LEU A 215 -6.61 3.10 10.06
C LEU A 215 -6.18 4.47 9.54
N GLY A 216 -6.68 4.87 8.34
CA GLY A 216 -6.37 6.18 7.77
C GLY A 216 -6.78 7.35 8.68
N ASN A 217 -7.96 7.27 9.29
CA ASN A 217 -8.44 8.29 10.23
C ASN A 217 -7.58 8.35 11.51
N ARG A 218 -7.26 7.19 12.12
CA ARG A 218 -6.41 7.14 13.32
C ARG A 218 -4.99 7.64 13.03
N LEU A 219 -4.41 7.22 11.89
CA LEU A 219 -3.08 7.68 11.49
C LEU A 219 -3.06 9.19 11.24
N ARG A 220 -4.08 9.74 10.57
CA ARG A 220 -4.21 11.17 10.38
C ARG A 220 -4.22 11.90 11.71
N GLN A 221 -5.05 11.48 12.66
CA GLN A 221 -5.13 12.09 13.98
C GLN A 221 -3.76 12.10 14.67
N ARG A 222 -3.08 10.96 14.74
CA ARG A 222 -1.74 10.84 15.33
C ARG A 222 -0.70 11.72 14.64
N ILE A 223 -0.76 11.83 13.31
CA ILE A 223 0.14 12.73 12.57
C ILE A 223 -0.04 14.17 13.02
N TYR A 224 -1.27 14.61 13.21
CA TYR A 224 -1.58 15.98 13.65
C TYR A 224 -1.26 16.25 15.11
N GLU A 225 -1.51 15.30 15.99
CA GLU A 225 -1.42 15.48 17.43
C GLU A 225 -0.03 15.08 17.97
N ASP A 226 0.55 13.98 17.47
CA ASP A 226 1.69 13.32 18.09
C ASP A 226 2.96 13.32 17.25
N VAL A 227 2.88 13.46 15.91
CA VAL A 227 4.04 13.36 15.03
C VAL A 227 4.53 14.73 14.57
N VAL A 228 3.67 15.52 13.96
CA VAL A 228 4.06 16.82 13.38
C VAL A 228 4.44 17.86 14.42
N PRO A 229 3.69 18.08 15.49
CA PRO A 229 3.99 19.15 16.45
C PRO A 229 5.38 19.02 17.10
N PRO A 230 5.81 17.87 17.66
CA PRO A 230 7.14 17.73 18.27
C PRO A 230 8.26 17.86 17.25
N ILE A 231 8.11 17.32 16.04
CA ILE A 231 9.11 17.48 14.98
C ILE A 231 9.23 18.95 14.57
N ALA A 232 8.10 19.63 14.35
CA ALA A 232 8.06 21.03 13.92
C ALA A 232 8.71 21.97 14.95
N LYS A 233 8.42 21.77 16.23
CA LYS A 233 9.04 22.49 17.32
C LYS A 233 10.56 22.26 17.34
N ALA A 234 11.00 21.02 17.27
CA ALA A 234 12.41 20.67 17.27
C ALA A 234 13.17 21.21 16.05
N VAL A 235 12.53 21.27 14.86
CA VAL A 235 13.11 21.91 13.66
C VAL A 235 13.22 23.42 13.87
N ALA A 236 12.18 24.07 14.40
CA ALA A 236 12.20 25.51 14.65
C ALA A 236 13.30 25.92 15.65
N GLU A 237 13.47 25.17 16.73
CA GLU A 237 14.53 25.38 17.71
C GLU A 237 15.94 25.27 17.14
N ARG A 238 16.09 24.56 15.98
CA ARG A 238 17.38 24.37 15.30
C ARG A 238 17.65 25.37 14.17
N LEU A 239 16.70 26.25 13.84
CA LEU A 239 16.89 27.28 12.82
C LEU A 239 18.18 28.10 13.01
N PRO A 240 18.54 28.54 14.25
CA PRO A 240 19.77 29.28 14.45
C PRO A 240 21.04 28.51 14.06
N SER A 241 21.07 27.18 14.27
CA SER A 241 22.18 26.32 13.85
C SER A 241 22.29 26.20 12.33
N LEU A 242 21.20 26.46 11.60
CA LEU A 242 21.16 26.51 10.15
C LEU A 242 21.45 27.91 9.59
N GLY A 243 21.66 28.92 10.48
CA GLY A 243 21.88 30.33 10.11
C GLY A 243 20.59 31.09 9.82
N LEU A 244 19.44 30.60 10.31
CA LEU A 244 18.13 31.20 10.12
C LEU A 244 17.59 31.77 11.45
N ALA A 245 16.83 32.87 11.37
CA ALA A 245 16.17 33.46 12.55
C ALA A 245 14.90 32.69 12.92
N ILE A 246 14.49 32.77 14.19
CA ILE A 246 13.18 32.29 14.63
C ILE A 246 12.19 33.48 14.52
N ASP A 247 11.78 33.77 13.31
CA ASP A 247 10.79 34.78 12.95
C ASP A 247 9.73 34.16 12.02
N ALA A 248 8.83 34.94 11.46
CA ALA A 248 7.75 34.45 10.60
C ALA A 248 8.28 33.66 9.39
N ASP A 249 9.32 34.14 8.72
CA ASP A 249 9.93 33.49 7.56
C ASP A 249 10.68 32.20 7.95
N GLY A 250 11.40 32.26 9.08
CA GLY A 250 12.07 31.09 9.67
C GLY A 250 11.06 30.00 10.07
N LEU A 251 9.95 30.37 10.73
CA LEU A 251 8.91 29.41 11.09
C LEU A 251 8.22 28.81 9.88
N GLN A 252 7.98 29.58 8.82
CA GLN A 252 7.49 29.02 7.55
C GLN A 252 8.49 28.02 6.96
N THR A 253 9.79 28.33 7.00
CA THR A 253 10.84 27.42 6.57
C THR A 253 10.88 26.17 7.43
N ALA A 254 10.83 26.29 8.78
CA ALA A 254 10.77 25.16 9.69
C ALA A 254 9.58 24.25 9.38
N TYR A 255 8.43 24.84 9.07
CA TYR A 255 7.24 24.08 8.72
C TYR A 255 7.42 23.32 7.41
N LYS A 256 7.95 23.94 6.35
CA LYS A 256 8.28 23.26 5.09
C LYS A 256 9.25 22.10 5.30
N LEU A 257 10.30 22.28 6.14
CA LEU A 257 11.24 21.20 6.48
C LEU A 257 10.54 20.04 7.21
N THR A 258 9.66 20.37 8.14
CA THR A 258 8.86 19.36 8.88
C THR A 258 7.98 18.53 7.95
N LEU A 259 7.25 19.18 7.04
CA LEU A 259 6.45 18.48 6.05
C LEU A 259 7.30 17.58 5.16
N ARG A 260 8.47 18.06 4.76
CA ARG A 260 9.40 17.25 3.95
C ARG A 260 9.91 16.03 4.71
N ILE A 261 10.22 16.15 6.02
CA ILE A 261 10.56 15.00 6.88
C ILE A 261 9.40 14.02 6.91
N LEU A 262 8.19 14.48 7.21
CA LEU A 262 7.00 13.63 7.27
C LEU A 262 6.75 12.88 5.94
N PHE A 263 6.82 13.57 4.81
CA PHE A 263 6.59 12.93 3.51
C PHE A 263 7.69 11.95 3.12
N ARG A 264 8.93 12.18 3.53
CA ARG A 264 10.00 11.18 3.39
C ARG A 264 9.69 9.92 4.21
N LEU A 265 9.24 10.07 5.45
CA LEU A 265 8.85 8.95 6.32
C LEU A 265 7.66 8.18 5.75
N LEU A 266 6.61 8.88 5.32
CA LEU A 266 5.42 8.26 4.72
C LEU A 266 5.75 7.53 3.41
N PHE A 267 6.57 8.15 2.54
CA PHE A 267 7.03 7.50 1.31
C PHE A 267 7.84 6.25 1.62
N GLN A 268 8.80 6.33 2.56
CA GLN A 268 9.65 5.20 2.93
C GLN A 268 8.81 4.05 3.49
N ALA A 269 7.90 4.32 4.43
CA ALA A 269 7.01 3.33 5.02
C ALA A 269 6.14 2.64 3.95
N TYR A 270 5.54 3.43 3.06
CA TYR A 270 4.75 2.94 1.94
C TYR A 270 5.58 2.11 0.96
N ALA A 271 6.77 2.59 0.58
CA ALA A 271 7.65 1.92 -0.37
C ALA A 271 8.22 0.60 0.18
N GLU A 272 8.51 0.53 1.49
CA GLU A 272 8.90 -0.70 2.18
C GLU A 272 7.76 -1.73 2.11
N ASP A 273 6.53 -1.33 2.41
CA ASP A 273 5.36 -2.22 2.37
C ASP A 273 5.00 -2.68 0.96
N ARG A 274 5.18 -1.82 -0.03
CA ARG A 274 4.91 -2.14 -1.44
C ARG A 274 6.03 -2.94 -2.11
N GLY A 275 7.14 -3.18 -1.41
CA GLY A 275 8.29 -3.86 -1.97
C GLY A 275 9.02 -3.04 -3.05
N LEU A 276 8.79 -1.72 -3.12
CA LEU A 276 9.56 -0.80 -3.94
C LEU A 276 10.97 -0.62 -3.38
N LEU A 277 11.10 -0.62 -2.07
CA LEU A 277 12.38 -0.72 -1.36
C LEU A 277 12.61 -2.17 -0.92
N PRO A 278 13.85 -2.65 -0.86
CA PRO A 278 14.16 -4.06 -0.67
C PRO A 278 14.07 -4.53 0.80
N TYR A 279 13.06 -4.06 1.51
CA TYR A 279 12.70 -4.55 2.83
C TYR A 279 12.42 -6.06 2.75
N GLU A 280 12.95 -6.84 3.68
CA GLU A 280 12.91 -8.32 3.72
C GLU A 280 13.61 -9.03 2.54
N ARG A 281 14.12 -8.30 1.53
CA ARG A 281 14.83 -8.87 0.39
C ARG A 281 16.35 -8.67 0.45
N ASN A 282 16.79 -7.65 1.16
CA ASN A 282 18.21 -7.34 1.34
C ASN A 282 18.47 -7.02 2.81
N GLU A 283 19.30 -7.82 3.48
CA GLU A 283 19.57 -7.69 4.91
C GLU A 283 20.21 -6.35 5.26
N GLY A 284 21.11 -5.85 4.39
CA GLY A 284 21.75 -4.55 4.60
C GLY A 284 20.74 -3.40 4.59
N TYR A 285 19.73 -3.46 3.70
CA TYR A 285 18.64 -2.50 3.72
C TYR A 285 17.71 -2.72 4.92
N THR A 286 17.30 -3.97 5.16
CA THR A 286 16.33 -4.33 6.21
C THR A 286 16.78 -3.88 7.58
N SER A 287 18.08 -4.02 7.89
CA SER A 287 18.65 -3.60 9.17
C SER A 287 18.54 -2.09 9.42
N ASN A 288 18.47 -1.28 8.35
CA ASN A 288 18.33 0.18 8.40
C ASN A 288 16.93 0.67 8.02
N SER A 289 15.99 -0.24 7.74
CA SER A 289 14.65 0.11 7.33
C SER A 289 13.83 0.77 8.44
N LEU A 290 12.87 1.60 8.05
CA LEU A 290 11.97 2.27 8.98
C LEU A 290 11.15 1.27 9.80
N LYS A 291 10.69 0.20 9.17
CA LYS A 291 9.94 -0.86 9.83
C LYS A 291 10.76 -1.63 10.86
N ARG A 292 12.01 -1.95 10.55
CA ARG A 292 12.90 -2.62 11.51
C ARG A 292 13.23 -1.71 12.69
N GLY A 293 13.43 -0.41 12.43
CA GLY A 293 13.59 0.60 13.47
C GLY A 293 12.36 0.67 14.39
N ALA A 294 11.18 0.72 13.82
CA ALA A 294 9.92 0.71 14.58
C ALA A 294 9.73 -0.56 15.41
N GLN A 295 10.06 -1.73 14.87
CA GLN A 295 10.04 -3.01 15.61
C GLN A 295 10.98 -3.02 16.80
N ARG A 296 12.22 -2.52 16.64
CA ARG A 296 13.21 -2.43 17.73
C ARG A 296 12.75 -1.51 18.85
N ASN A 297 12.03 -0.45 18.49
CA ASN A 297 11.55 0.56 19.43
C ASN A 297 10.11 0.28 19.92
N LEU A 298 9.50 -0.83 19.51
CA LEU A 298 8.17 -1.22 19.96
C LEU A 298 8.16 -1.44 21.48
N GLY A 299 7.33 -0.68 22.18
CA GLY A 299 7.21 -0.76 23.64
C GLY A 299 8.30 -0.04 24.43
N VAL A 300 9.25 0.65 23.77
CA VAL A 300 10.19 1.54 24.46
C VAL A 300 9.42 2.76 24.98
N PRO A 301 9.48 3.07 26.29
CA PRO A 301 8.85 4.27 26.83
C PRO A 301 9.42 5.56 26.21
N ALA A 302 8.59 6.57 26.00
CA ALA A 302 9.03 7.84 25.42
C ALA A 302 10.17 8.50 26.23
N SER A 303 10.19 8.31 27.56
CA SER A 303 11.21 8.80 28.48
C SER A 303 12.61 8.17 28.27
N ASP A 304 12.67 7.01 27.62
CA ASP A 304 13.90 6.23 27.45
C ASP A 304 14.69 6.61 26.18
N PHE A 305 14.06 7.43 25.30
CA PHE A 305 14.75 8.02 24.17
C PHE A 305 15.61 9.20 24.63
N GLY A 306 16.92 9.12 24.40
CA GLY A 306 17.87 10.16 24.77
C GLY A 306 18.06 11.23 23.70
N ASP A 307 19.04 12.10 23.93
CA ASP A 307 19.39 13.21 23.04
C ASP A 307 20.37 12.83 21.91
N SER A 308 20.70 11.53 21.77
CA SER A 308 21.46 11.04 20.61
C SER A 308 20.66 11.28 19.31
N ALA A 309 21.35 11.25 18.18
CA ALA A 309 20.71 11.42 16.87
C ALA A 309 20.83 10.14 16.02
N SER A 310 20.83 8.98 16.65
CA SER A 310 21.06 7.70 15.97
C SER A 310 19.94 7.38 14.98
N ILE A 311 18.69 7.61 15.37
CA ILE A 311 17.52 7.44 14.49
C ILE A 311 17.61 8.37 13.28
N TRP A 312 18.00 9.63 13.50
CA TRP A 312 18.17 10.59 12.40
C TRP A 312 19.23 10.15 11.40
N LEU A 313 20.37 9.67 11.89
CA LEU A 313 21.47 9.20 11.04
C LEU A 313 21.05 7.98 10.20
N ASP A 314 20.33 7.02 10.79
CA ASP A 314 19.78 5.87 10.07
C ASP A 314 18.82 6.31 8.97
N LEU A 315 17.91 7.25 9.27
CA LEU A 315 16.98 7.81 8.28
C LEU A 315 17.71 8.52 7.12
N VAL A 316 18.67 9.38 7.43
CA VAL A 316 19.46 10.12 6.41
C VAL A 316 20.22 9.14 5.51
N GLN A 317 20.77 8.07 6.06
CA GLN A 317 21.46 7.04 5.28
C GLN A 317 20.53 6.38 4.27
N VAL A 318 19.31 6.02 4.68
CA VAL A 318 18.28 5.45 3.79
C VAL A 318 17.82 6.48 2.75
N TRP A 319 17.56 7.72 3.14
CA TRP A 319 17.15 8.78 2.24
C TRP A 319 18.20 9.08 1.16
N ASN A 320 19.47 9.06 1.51
CA ASN A 320 20.57 9.18 0.54
C ASN A 320 20.60 7.98 -0.42
N ALA A 321 20.35 6.77 0.08
CA ALA A 321 20.23 5.59 -0.79
C ALA A 321 19.04 5.69 -1.77
N ILE A 322 17.94 6.27 -1.35
CA ILE A 322 16.76 6.52 -2.23
C ILE A 322 17.09 7.60 -3.28
N ASP A 323 17.76 8.68 -2.90
CA ASP A 323 18.11 9.77 -3.85
C ASP A 323 19.17 9.34 -4.87
N GLN A 324 20.24 8.72 -4.42
CA GLN A 324 21.45 8.47 -5.23
C GLN A 324 21.56 7.01 -5.71
N GLY A 325 20.77 6.12 -5.14
CA GLY A 325 20.89 4.69 -5.31
C GLY A 325 21.96 4.08 -4.38
N ASN A 326 21.78 2.80 -4.08
CA ASN A 326 22.74 2.02 -3.31
C ASN A 326 22.80 0.58 -3.88
N LYS A 327 23.89 0.27 -4.59
CA LYS A 327 24.07 -1.04 -5.24
C LYS A 327 24.14 -2.19 -4.24
N GLN A 328 24.78 -1.98 -3.08
CA GLN A 328 24.92 -3.00 -2.04
C GLN A 328 23.56 -3.35 -1.43
N TRP A 329 22.70 -2.36 -1.26
CA TRP A 329 21.35 -2.54 -0.77
C TRP A 329 20.35 -2.86 -1.87
N GLN A 330 20.75 -2.85 -3.14
CA GLN A 330 19.88 -3.03 -4.29
C GLN A 330 18.75 -1.98 -4.37
N VAL A 331 19.04 -0.75 -3.91
CA VAL A 331 18.15 0.39 -4.02
C VAL A 331 18.51 1.16 -5.30
N PRO A 332 17.59 1.28 -6.27
CA PRO A 332 17.82 2.13 -7.45
C PRO A 332 17.77 3.60 -7.05
N ALA A 333 18.41 4.48 -7.84
CA ALA A 333 18.22 5.91 -7.67
C ALA A 333 16.83 6.31 -8.15
N TYR A 334 15.98 6.74 -7.23
CA TYR A 334 14.63 7.24 -7.57
C TYR A 334 14.65 8.66 -8.12
N ASN A 335 15.73 9.41 -7.86
CA ASN A 335 16.03 10.74 -8.41
C ASN A 335 14.87 11.76 -8.31
N GLY A 336 14.02 11.61 -7.31
CA GLY A 336 12.91 12.51 -7.02
C GLY A 336 13.34 13.71 -6.15
N GLY A 337 12.75 14.89 -6.38
CA GLY A 337 13.05 16.10 -5.61
C GLY A 337 12.83 15.96 -4.10
N LEU A 338 11.94 15.05 -3.66
CA LEU A 338 11.63 14.84 -2.24
C LEU A 338 12.86 14.46 -1.41
N PHE A 339 13.72 13.57 -1.91
CA PHE A 339 14.91 13.07 -1.21
C PHE A 339 16.19 13.83 -1.52
N ALA A 340 16.17 14.76 -2.46
CA ALA A 340 17.36 15.55 -2.81
C ALA A 340 17.98 16.23 -1.58
N ALA A 341 19.27 16.02 -1.40
CA ALA A 341 20.08 16.64 -0.34
C ALA A 341 20.97 17.77 -0.87
N ASP A 342 21.15 17.86 -2.20
CA ASP A 342 21.94 18.90 -2.87
C ASP A 342 21.15 20.22 -2.89
N PRO A 343 21.70 21.32 -2.34
CA PRO A 343 21.07 22.64 -2.39
C PRO A 343 20.78 23.13 -3.83
N ALA A 344 21.58 22.73 -4.81
CA ALA A 344 21.36 23.09 -6.21
C ALA A 344 20.08 22.46 -6.80
N ARG A 345 19.59 21.36 -6.18
CA ARG A 345 18.37 20.65 -6.57
C ARG A 345 17.17 21.00 -5.68
N SER A 346 17.43 21.36 -4.43
CA SER A 346 16.39 21.69 -3.44
C SER A 346 17.00 22.45 -2.26
N ASP A 347 16.57 23.71 -2.07
CA ASP A 347 17.00 24.53 -0.93
C ASP A 347 16.66 23.87 0.40
N GLU A 348 15.40 23.38 0.55
CA GLU A 348 14.97 22.67 1.76
C GLU A 348 15.75 21.37 1.96
N GLY A 349 16.10 20.67 0.87
CA GLY A 349 16.92 19.48 0.92
C GLY A 349 18.32 19.75 1.45
N GLY A 350 18.93 20.84 1.01
CA GLY A 350 20.22 21.33 1.50
C GLY A 350 20.19 21.75 2.98
N LEU A 351 19.09 22.34 3.45
CA LEU A 351 18.88 22.63 4.87
C LEU A 351 18.73 21.36 5.69
N LEU A 352 17.93 20.38 5.22
CA LEU A 352 17.76 19.08 5.89
C LEU A 352 19.06 18.28 5.98
N ALA A 353 19.96 18.39 5.00
CA ALA A 353 21.26 17.73 5.03
C ALA A 353 22.16 18.24 6.17
N ARG A 354 21.92 19.46 6.70
CA ARG A 354 22.63 20.05 7.83
C ARG A 354 21.87 19.95 9.15
N LEU A 355 20.62 19.50 9.11
CA LEU A 355 19.77 19.33 10.28
C LEU A 355 20.12 18.02 11.01
N SER A 356 19.94 18.03 12.33
CA SER A 356 19.97 16.83 13.15
C SER A 356 18.87 16.92 14.20
N LEU A 357 18.08 15.86 14.34
CA LEU A 357 17.02 15.77 15.35
C LEU A 357 17.34 14.68 16.36
N PRO A 358 17.08 14.91 17.66
CA PRO A 358 17.39 13.94 18.70
C PRO A 358 16.39 12.77 18.72
N ASP A 359 16.83 11.65 19.24
CA ASP A 359 16.01 10.45 19.37
C ASP A 359 14.84 10.66 20.34
N SER A 360 14.99 11.55 21.33
CA SER A 360 13.92 11.98 22.25
C SER A 360 12.72 12.63 21.53
N VAL A 361 12.91 13.17 20.33
CA VAL A 361 11.85 13.68 19.45
C VAL A 361 11.39 12.63 18.44
N LEU A 362 12.37 12.00 17.74
CA LEU A 362 12.05 11.09 16.64
C LEU A 362 11.52 9.73 17.11
N GLY A 363 11.99 9.22 18.22
CA GLY A 363 11.58 7.92 18.75
C GLY A 363 10.06 7.86 19.00
N PRO A 364 9.52 8.74 19.87
CA PRO A 364 8.06 8.79 20.08
C PRO A 364 7.27 9.12 18.82
N ALA A 365 7.72 10.09 18.01
CA ALA A 365 7.04 10.44 16.76
C ALA A 365 6.95 9.26 15.78
N LEU A 366 8.01 8.47 15.65
CA LEU A 366 8.02 7.26 14.83
C LEU A 366 7.16 6.15 15.42
N GLN A 367 7.09 6.01 16.73
CA GLN A 367 6.14 5.08 17.36
C GLN A 367 4.70 5.44 16.99
N HIS A 368 4.31 6.70 17.12
CA HIS A 368 2.97 7.17 16.74
C HIS A 368 2.68 7.03 15.23
N LEU A 369 3.70 7.16 14.39
CA LEU A 369 3.55 6.99 12.94
C LEU A 369 3.44 5.53 12.52
N MET A 370 4.28 4.66 13.10
CA MET A 370 4.51 3.30 12.61
C MET A 370 3.75 2.22 13.38
N VAL A 371 3.21 2.53 14.56
CA VAL A 371 2.54 1.55 15.43
C VAL A 371 1.07 1.94 15.57
N ASP A 372 0.17 1.00 15.32
CA ASP A 372 -1.26 1.12 15.62
C ASP A 372 -1.61 0.23 16.82
N LEU A 373 -2.59 0.64 17.60
CA LEU A 373 -3.15 -0.20 18.65
C LEU A 373 -4.32 -0.99 18.08
N THR A 374 -4.33 -2.27 18.35
CA THR A 374 -5.47 -3.12 18.03
C THR A 374 -6.68 -2.71 18.89
N PRO A 375 -7.92 -3.10 18.53
CA PRO A 375 -9.07 -2.91 19.40
C PRO A 375 -8.87 -3.48 20.82
N GLU A 376 -8.05 -4.55 20.93
CA GLU A 376 -7.68 -5.21 22.19
C GLU A 376 -6.51 -4.52 22.90
N GLY A 377 -5.97 -3.43 22.33
CA GLY A 377 -4.87 -2.66 22.90
C GLY A 377 -3.48 -3.23 22.63
N THR A 378 -3.34 -4.26 21.80
CA THR A 378 -2.03 -4.81 21.44
C THR A 378 -1.35 -3.93 20.38
N PRO A 379 -0.08 -3.50 20.56
CA PRO A 379 0.61 -2.72 19.57
C PRO A 379 1.05 -3.58 18.37
N GLY A 380 0.78 -3.09 17.15
CA GLY A 380 1.19 -3.72 15.90
C GLY A 380 1.71 -2.69 14.90
N LEU A 381 2.54 -3.11 13.94
CA LEU A 381 3.01 -2.21 12.90
C LEU A 381 1.88 -1.85 11.93
N VAL A 382 1.82 -0.57 11.58
CA VAL A 382 0.93 -0.06 10.53
C VAL A 382 1.27 -0.72 9.20
N ASP A 383 0.27 -1.26 8.51
CA ASP A 383 0.38 -1.71 7.12
C ASP A 383 -0.03 -0.57 6.16
N PHE A 384 0.95 0.15 5.64
CA PHE A 384 0.72 1.28 4.74
C PHE A 384 0.16 0.86 3.37
N ARG A 385 0.17 -0.43 3.01
CA ARG A 385 -0.51 -0.92 1.79
C ARG A 385 -2.02 -0.75 1.85
N ALA A 386 -2.57 -0.75 3.07
CA ALA A 386 -3.99 -0.53 3.29
C ALA A 386 -4.42 0.94 3.06
N LEU A 387 -3.47 1.88 2.99
CA LEU A 387 -3.74 3.29 2.76
C LEU A 387 -3.77 3.59 1.26
N SER A 388 -4.82 4.24 0.82
CA SER A 388 -4.97 4.71 -0.54
C SER A 388 -4.34 6.10 -0.73
N VAL A 389 -4.20 6.51 -1.98
CA VAL A 389 -3.80 7.89 -2.34
C VAL A 389 -4.73 8.93 -1.71
N ARG A 390 -6.01 8.57 -1.49
CA ARG A 390 -6.99 9.43 -0.84
C ARG A 390 -6.64 9.72 0.62
N GLU A 391 -6.27 8.69 1.40
CA GLU A 391 -5.88 8.89 2.80
C GLU A 391 -4.62 9.76 2.89
N PHE A 392 -3.62 9.54 2.04
CA PHE A 392 -2.44 10.39 1.96
C PHE A 392 -2.80 11.82 1.52
N GLY A 393 -3.70 11.99 0.53
CA GLY A 393 -4.20 13.28 0.09
C GLY A 393 -4.89 14.05 1.22
N THR A 394 -5.71 13.39 2.02
CA THR A 394 -6.41 14.00 3.16
C THR A 394 -5.43 14.44 4.28
N ILE A 395 -4.37 13.65 4.53
CA ILE A 395 -3.29 14.04 5.46
C ILE A 395 -2.58 15.30 4.94
N TYR A 396 -2.23 15.30 3.65
CA TYR A 396 -1.55 16.44 3.01
C TYR A 396 -2.39 17.73 3.08
N GLU A 397 -3.65 17.67 2.68
CA GLU A 397 -4.55 18.85 2.66
C GLU A 397 -4.70 19.48 4.04
N GLY A 398 -4.92 18.67 5.06
CA GLY A 398 -5.05 19.20 6.39
C GLY A 398 -3.76 19.83 6.91
N LEU A 399 -2.59 19.28 6.56
CA LEU A 399 -1.31 19.87 6.95
C LEU A 399 -1.02 21.18 6.23
N LEU A 400 -1.51 21.39 5.00
CA LEU A 400 -1.41 22.67 4.31
C LEU A 400 -2.18 23.79 5.02
N GLU A 401 -3.17 23.45 5.85
CA GLU A 401 -3.95 24.41 6.64
C GLU A 401 -3.35 24.68 8.03
N SER A 402 -2.19 24.12 8.34
CA SER A 402 -1.53 24.24 9.63
C SER A 402 -0.27 25.14 9.53
N SER A 403 0.13 25.70 10.66
CA SER A 403 1.30 26.57 10.73
C SER A 403 1.96 26.55 12.11
N LEU A 404 3.13 27.19 12.19
CA LEU A 404 3.85 27.45 13.43
C LEU A 404 3.76 28.93 13.79
N SER A 405 3.61 29.23 15.07
CA SER A 405 3.66 30.58 15.61
C SER A 405 4.46 30.61 16.92
N ILE A 406 4.85 31.82 17.34
CA ILE A 406 5.45 32.07 18.65
C ILE A 406 4.33 32.48 19.59
N ALA A 407 4.23 31.86 20.76
CA ALA A 407 3.27 32.19 21.78
C ALA A 407 3.57 33.58 22.38
N ASP A 408 2.61 34.48 22.34
CA ASP A 408 2.69 35.83 22.93
C ASP A 408 2.36 35.85 24.43
N ALA A 409 1.69 34.80 24.91
CA ALA A 409 1.38 34.51 26.29
C ALA A 409 1.51 33.00 26.56
N ASP A 410 1.39 32.57 27.81
CA ASP A 410 1.20 31.17 28.13
C ASP A 410 -0.14 30.69 27.54
N LEU A 411 -0.11 29.61 26.74
CA LEU A 411 -1.29 29.12 26.04
C LEU A 411 -1.68 27.71 26.51
N THR A 412 -2.99 27.45 26.46
CA THR A 412 -3.61 26.13 26.63
C THR A 412 -4.59 25.89 25.49
N THR A 413 -5.15 24.69 25.38
CA THR A 413 -6.21 24.40 24.42
C THR A 413 -7.57 24.39 25.10
N ASP A 414 -8.57 24.97 24.46
CA ASP A 414 -9.97 24.90 24.90
C ASP A 414 -10.60 23.54 24.57
N ARG A 415 -11.87 23.33 24.95
CA ARG A 415 -12.62 22.09 24.69
C ARG A 415 -12.79 21.79 23.20
N ASN A 416 -12.57 22.77 22.33
CA ASN A 416 -12.65 22.61 20.87
C ASN A 416 -11.27 22.46 20.22
N GLY A 417 -10.18 22.43 21.03
CA GLY A 417 -8.81 22.35 20.55
C GLY A 417 -8.26 23.69 20.02
N ALA A 418 -8.93 24.81 20.29
CA ALA A 418 -8.42 26.13 19.92
C ALA A 418 -7.44 26.66 20.98
N TRP A 419 -6.33 27.25 20.55
CA TRP A 419 -5.35 27.86 21.41
C TRP A 419 -5.91 29.14 22.07
N VAL A 420 -5.87 29.20 23.39
CA VAL A 420 -6.33 30.32 24.18
C VAL A 420 -5.30 30.65 25.26
N PRO A 421 -5.23 31.91 25.74
CA PRO A 421 -4.39 32.26 26.88
C PRO A 421 -4.73 31.41 28.10
N ALA A 422 -3.72 30.80 28.73
CA ALA A 422 -3.88 30.02 29.94
C ALA A 422 -4.24 30.94 31.13
N THR A 423 -5.20 30.53 31.94
CA THR A 423 -5.61 31.20 33.17
C THR A 423 -5.14 30.42 34.39
N ASN A 424 -5.30 30.99 35.59
CA ASN A 424 -4.88 30.33 36.82
C ASN A 424 -5.61 28.98 37.00
N GLY A 425 -4.82 27.91 37.01
CA GLY A 425 -5.32 26.53 37.16
C GLY A 425 -5.30 25.70 35.86
N ASP A 426 -5.06 26.33 34.72
CA ASP A 426 -4.90 25.61 33.44
C ASP A 426 -3.49 25.03 33.33
N THR A 427 -3.39 23.90 32.61
CA THR A 427 -2.09 23.36 32.20
C THR A 427 -1.56 24.18 31.05
N VAL A 428 -0.37 24.78 31.21
CA VAL A 428 0.31 25.50 30.12
C VAL A 428 0.88 24.48 29.12
N GLU A 429 0.34 24.46 27.92
CA GLU A 429 0.78 23.58 26.84
C GLU A 429 1.83 24.23 25.94
N ALA A 430 1.77 25.56 25.78
CA ALA A 430 2.81 26.34 25.13
C ALA A 430 3.16 27.56 26.00
N ALA A 431 4.39 27.60 26.51
CA ALA A 431 4.86 28.72 27.30
C ALA A 431 5.07 29.96 26.43
N LYS A 432 4.94 31.13 27.01
CA LYS A 432 5.26 32.40 26.35
C LYS A 432 6.61 32.35 25.69
N SER A 433 6.70 32.85 24.45
CA SER A 433 7.88 32.86 23.60
C SER A 433 8.33 31.47 23.08
N SER A 434 7.58 30.41 23.35
CA SER A 434 7.82 29.12 22.72
C SER A 434 7.12 29.00 21.37
N VAL A 435 7.65 28.14 20.50
CA VAL A 435 7.01 27.80 19.22
C VAL A 435 5.90 26.77 19.49
N TYR A 436 4.74 27.00 18.88
CA TYR A 436 3.61 26.06 18.92
C TYR A 436 3.03 25.81 17.53
N PHE A 437 2.45 24.65 17.38
CA PHE A 437 1.77 24.20 16.16
C PHE A 437 0.28 24.44 16.29
N HIS A 438 -0.34 24.97 15.24
CA HIS A 438 -1.80 25.20 15.23
C HIS A 438 -2.38 25.04 13.83
N GLY A 439 -3.66 24.67 13.75
CA GLY A 439 -4.44 24.72 12.52
C GLY A 439 -4.79 26.17 12.19
N ALA A 440 -4.73 26.56 10.95
CA ALA A 440 -5.19 27.86 10.51
C ALA A 440 -6.72 27.91 10.57
N SER A 441 -7.26 28.60 11.55
CA SER A 441 -8.69 28.84 11.64
C SER A 441 -9.14 29.73 10.48
N GLY A 442 -9.80 29.15 9.48
CA GLY A 442 -10.52 29.89 8.46
C GLY A 442 -9.89 29.98 7.07
N GLU A 443 -8.68 29.49 6.81
CA GLU A 443 -8.00 29.59 5.51
C GLU A 443 -8.46 28.55 4.46
N ARG A 444 -9.29 27.59 4.83
CA ARG A 444 -9.90 26.62 3.89
C ARG A 444 -10.53 27.28 2.65
N LYS A 445 -11.06 28.50 2.84
CA LYS A 445 -11.65 29.28 1.74
C LYS A 445 -10.63 30.02 0.89
N ALA A 446 -9.41 30.25 1.38
CA ALA A 446 -8.42 31.08 0.71
C ALA A 446 -7.54 30.27 -0.27
N THR A 447 -7.25 29.01 0.01
CA THR A 447 -6.35 28.18 -0.84
C THR A 447 -7.07 27.41 -1.93
N GLY A 448 -8.41 27.25 -1.87
CA GLY A 448 -9.19 26.51 -2.88
C GLY A 448 -8.78 25.04 -3.05
N SER A 449 -8.04 24.50 -2.09
CA SER A 449 -7.50 23.15 -2.12
C SER A 449 -8.59 22.15 -1.70
N TYR A 450 -9.33 21.61 -2.67
CA TYR A 450 -10.34 20.59 -2.44
C TYR A 450 -9.93 19.28 -3.11
N PHE A 451 -10.00 18.18 -2.35
CA PHE A 451 -9.85 16.83 -2.90
C PHE A 451 -11.02 16.51 -3.84
N THR A 452 -10.72 16.18 -5.08
CA THR A 452 -11.75 15.78 -6.04
C THR A 452 -12.25 14.37 -5.71
N PRO A 453 -13.55 14.16 -5.43
CA PRO A 453 -14.08 12.83 -5.14
C PRO A 453 -13.78 11.82 -6.26
N LYS A 454 -13.43 10.58 -5.88
CA LYS A 454 -13.06 9.52 -6.84
C LYS A 454 -14.08 9.37 -7.98
N VAL A 455 -15.38 9.43 -7.67
CA VAL A 455 -16.44 9.32 -8.69
C VAL A 455 -16.34 10.42 -9.76
N VAL A 456 -15.92 11.63 -9.38
CA VAL A 456 -15.72 12.74 -10.32
C VAL A 456 -14.46 12.52 -11.14
N VAL A 457 -13.37 12.07 -10.50
CA VAL A 457 -12.11 11.73 -11.19
C VAL A 457 -12.36 10.62 -12.21
N ASP A 458 -12.99 9.53 -11.81
CA ASP A 458 -13.31 8.39 -12.69
C ASP A 458 -14.17 8.86 -13.88
N HIS A 459 -15.18 9.70 -13.62
CA HIS A 459 -16.03 10.25 -14.70
C HIS A 459 -15.24 11.13 -15.67
N LEU A 460 -14.33 11.97 -15.17
CA LEU A 460 -13.47 12.79 -16.02
C LEU A 460 -12.51 11.94 -16.86
N ILE A 461 -11.90 10.92 -16.28
CA ILE A 461 -11.02 9.96 -16.98
C ILE A 461 -11.78 9.27 -18.11
N GLU A 462 -12.96 8.72 -17.81
CA GLU A 462 -13.81 8.03 -18.81
C GLU A 462 -14.25 8.94 -19.95
N ARG A 463 -14.41 10.23 -19.71
CA ARG A 463 -14.89 11.20 -20.73
C ARG A 463 -13.76 11.93 -21.45
N SER A 464 -12.53 11.96 -20.93
CA SER A 464 -11.41 12.66 -21.53
C SER A 464 -10.29 11.70 -21.99
N ILE A 465 -9.71 10.93 -21.06
CA ILE A 465 -8.55 10.09 -21.33
C ILE A 465 -8.94 8.88 -22.19
N VAL A 466 -9.99 8.16 -21.82
CA VAL A 466 -10.38 6.93 -22.51
C VAL A 466 -10.64 7.15 -24.01
N PRO A 467 -11.47 8.13 -24.44
CA PRO A 467 -11.71 8.36 -25.88
C PRO A 467 -10.44 8.79 -26.63
N ALA A 468 -9.61 9.62 -26.00
CA ALA A 468 -8.36 10.09 -26.61
C ALA A 468 -7.35 8.95 -26.77
N LEU A 469 -7.20 8.12 -25.76
CA LEU A 469 -6.30 6.95 -25.79
C LEU A 469 -6.79 5.90 -26.77
N THR A 470 -8.09 5.60 -26.79
CA THR A 470 -8.69 4.69 -27.79
C THR A 470 -8.37 5.13 -29.21
N LYS A 471 -8.55 6.42 -29.52
CA LYS A 471 -8.20 6.97 -30.84
C LYS A 471 -6.70 6.83 -31.16
N HIS A 472 -5.83 7.00 -30.16
CA HIS A 472 -4.38 6.78 -30.31
C HIS A 472 -4.10 5.32 -30.64
N LEU A 473 -4.65 4.38 -29.86
CA LEU A 473 -4.49 2.93 -30.08
C LEU A 473 -5.08 2.47 -31.42
N ASP A 474 -6.24 2.98 -31.85
CA ASP A 474 -6.80 2.72 -33.17
C ASP A 474 -5.85 3.16 -34.29
N THR A 475 -5.15 4.29 -34.11
CA THR A 475 -4.16 4.76 -35.06
C THR A 475 -2.95 3.81 -35.12
N VAL A 476 -2.50 3.30 -33.99
CA VAL A 476 -1.45 2.28 -33.88
C VAL A 476 -1.89 0.98 -34.55
N ALA A 477 -3.09 0.50 -34.25
CA ALA A 477 -3.67 -0.71 -34.85
C ALA A 477 -3.76 -0.60 -36.38
N ALA A 478 -4.23 0.54 -36.87
CA ALA A 478 -4.31 0.80 -38.33
C ALA A 478 -2.94 0.81 -39.03
N LYS A 479 -1.88 1.27 -38.35
CA LYS A 479 -0.50 1.17 -38.87
C LYS A 479 -0.03 -0.28 -38.94
N LEU A 480 -0.25 -1.05 -37.87
CA LEU A 480 0.10 -2.48 -37.80
C LEU A 480 -0.66 -3.30 -38.86
N ALA A 481 -1.96 -3.06 -39.02
CA ALA A 481 -2.78 -3.73 -40.04
C ALA A 481 -2.31 -3.48 -41.48
N ARG A 482 -1.62 -2.34 -41.72
CA ARG A 482 -0.99 -2.01 -43.02
C ARG A 482 0.44 -2.55 -43.16
N GLY A 483 0.89 -3.41 -42.23
CA GLY A 483 2.24 -3.98 -42.24
C GLY A 483 3.36 -2.99 -41.89
N LYS A 484 3.02 -1.81 -41.33
CA LYS A 484 4.03 -0.83 -40.89
C LYS A 484 4.54 -1.19 -39.50
N GLN A 485 5.85 -1.01 -39.30
CA GLN A 485 6.42 -1.12 -37.95
C GLN A 485 6.00 0.07 -37.11
N VAL A 486 5.67 -0.20 -35.84
CA VAL A 486 5.41 0.80 -34.82
C VAL A 486 6.54 0.74 -33.81
N THR A 487 7.21 1.87 -33.57
CA THR A 487 8.27 1.95 -32.57
C THR A 487 7.67 2.00 -31.16
N ARG A 488 8.47 1.58 -30.15
CA ARG A 488 8.10 1.73 -28.75
C ARG A 488 7.73 3.17 -28.40
N GLN A 489 8.48 4.14 -28.95
CA GLN A 489 8.24 5.55 -28.73
C GLN A 489 6.89 6.00 -29.31
N GLU A 490 6.51 5.55 -30.52
CA GLU A 490 5.21 5.88 -31.12
C GLU A 490 4.04 5.25 -30.34
N PHE A 491 4.23 4.05 -29.80
CA PHE A 491 3.22 3.37 -28.98
C PHE A 491 2.94 4.14 -27.69
N PHE A 492 3.98 4.61 -27.01
CA PHE A 492 3.87 5.32 -25.73
C PHE A 492 3.75 6.85 -25.86
N ASP A 493 3.70 7.42 -27.08
CA ASP A 493 3.57 8.87 -27.26
C ASP A 493 2.12 9.35 -27.06
N PHE A 494 1.63 9.09 -25.86
CA PHE A 494 0.35 9.61 -25.37
C PHE A 494 0.62 10.50 -24.15
N ARG A 495 0.33 11.81 -24.27
CA ARG A 495 0.71 12.81 -23.28
C ARG A 495 -0.51 13.37 -22.59
N VAL A 496 -0.46 13.42 -21.27
CA VAL A 496 -1.49 13.99 -20.40
C VAL A 496 -0.86 15.09 -19.57
N ALA A 497 -1.54 16.22 -19.42
CA ALA A 497 -1.15 17.31 -18.54
C ALA A 497 -2.32 17.76 -17.70
N ASP A 498 -2.09 17.91 -16.40
CA ASP A 498 -3.01 18.55 -15.46
C ASP A 498 -2.40 19.89 -15.03
N LEU A 499 -3.03 20.99 -15.42
CA LEU A 499 -2.54 22.35 -15.18
C LEU A 499 -2.90 22.87 -13.77
N ALA A 500 -3.76 22.14 -13.04
CA ALA A 500 -4.20 22.48 -11.70
C ALA A 500 -4.11 21.25 -10.78
N MET A 501 -2.98 20.57 -10.87
CA MET A 501 -2.73 19.21 -10.37
C MET A 501 -3.12 18.98 -8.90
N GLY A 502 -2.99 19.98 -8.01
CA GLY A 502 -3.22 19.80 -6.58
C GLY A 502 -2.34 18.67 -6.03
N SER A 503 -2.96 17.65 -5.41
CA SER A 503 -2.27 16.45 -4.90
C SER A 503 -1.91 15.43 -5.99
N GLY A 504 -2.21 15.68 -7.27
CA GLY A 504 -1.91 14.78 -8.38
C GLY A 504 -2.87 13.59 -8.52
N HIS A 505 -3.97 13.59 -7.80
CA HIS A 505 -4.92 12.47 -7.77
C HIS A 505 -5.47 12.10 -9.16
N PHE A 506 -5.79 13.10 -9.98
CA PHE A 506 -6.24 12.88 -11.35
C PHE A 506 -5.14 12.23 -12.21
N LEU A 507 -3.87 12.67 -12.07
CA LEU A 507 -2.75 12.11 -12.84
C LEU A 507 -2.47 10.65 -12.45
N VAL A 508 -2.57 10.29 -11.17
CA VAL A 508 -2.43 8.89 -10.71
C VAL A 508 -3.51 8.02 -11.35
N ALA A 509 -4.79 8.44 -11.27
CA ALA A 509 -5.89 7.70 -11.87
C ALA A 509 -5.78 7.62 -13.42
N ALA A 510 -5.22 8.65 -14.06
CA ALA A 510 -4.94 8.64 -15.50
C ALA A 510 -3.87 7.59 -15.87
N VAL A 511 -2.80 7.50 -15.09
CA VAL A 511 -1.73 6.49 -15.31
C VAL A 511 -2.31 5.08 -15.19
N ASP A 512 -3.06 4.79 -14.12
CA ASP A 512 -3.69 3.47 -13.91
C ASP A 512 -4.59 3.08 -15.11
N LYS A 513 -5.39 4.03 -15.59
CA LYS A 513 -6.30 3.80 -16.74
C LYS A 513 -5.55 3.61 -18.07
N ILE A 514 -4.49 4.41 -18.28
CA ILE A 514 -3.64 4.29 -19.48
C ILE A 514 -2.94 2.94 -19.49
N GLU A 515 -2.35 2.53 -18.37
CA GLU A 515 -1.70 1.23 -18.22
C GLU A 515 -2.68 0.09 -18.53
N ALA A 516 -3.87 0.10 -17.91
CA ALA A 516 -4.89 -0.92 -18.12
C ALA A 516 -5.26 -1.05 -19.61
N LEU A 517 -5.53 0.07 -20.30
CA LEU A 517 -5.91 0.04 -21.71
C LEU A 517 -4.75 -0.32 -22.66
N MET A 518 -3.53 0.16 -22.40
CA MET A 518 -2.36 -0.21 -23.21
C MET A 518 -1.93 -1.67 -23.03
N SER A 519 -2.13 -2.24 -21.84
CA SER A 519 -1.82 -3.64 -21.54
C SER A 519 -2.80 -4.62 -22.20
N THR A 520 -4.01 -4.17 -22.53
CA THR A 520 -5.03 -4.98 -23.20
C THR A 520 -5.00 -4.86 -24.73
N PHE A 521 -4.23 -3.92 -25.28
CA PHE A 521 -4.03 -3.69 -26.71
C PHE A 521 -3.04 -4.71 -27.31
#